data_5043d1f6afdb8eacfc1344a39a6efac5
#
_entry.id   5043d1f6afdb8eacfc1344a39a6efac5
#
_cell.length_a   1.000
_cell.length_b   1.000
_cell.length_c   1.000
_cell.angle_alpha   90.00
_cell.angle_beta   90.00
_cell.angle_gamma   90.00
#
_symmetry.space_group_name_H-M   'P 1'
#
loop_
_entity.id
_entity.type
_entity.pdbx_description
1 polymer ?
#
loop_
_entity_poly.entity_id
_entity_poly.type
_entity_poly.pdbx_seq_one_letter_code
_entity_poly.pdbx_strand_id
1 'polypeptide(L)'
;MFPIKEDDFHRIQQRAALYRSSNAVFARWSKGYGVIFHSDITQVRVFDPCQQLICSGRYERLEDVLAVFEAADRITSAAMWLVVHMTYSNSVYLDGRSLASDDFKENPQGHTGGSLNMVPAYVGYLAANNLEGFTRCWLM
;
A
#
# COMPACT_ATOMS: atom_id res chain seq x y z
N MET A 1 2.96 14.52 15.87
CA MET A 1 3.96 14.04 14.89
C MET A 1 5.23 14.84 15.13
N PHE A 2 6.31 14.23 15.61
CA PHE A 2 7.55 14.94 15.84
C PHE A 2 8.21 15.25 14.48
N PRO A 3 8.73 16.47 14.27
CA PRO A 3 9.43 16.82 13.04
C PRO A 3 10.67 15.92 12.89
N ILE A 4 10.83 15.33 11.71
CA ILE A 4 12.05 14.58 11.36
C ILE A 4 13.15 15.62 11.17
N LYS A 5 14.27 15.46 11.88
CA LYS A 5 15.45 16.33 11.70
C LYS A 5 16.04 16.09 10.30
N GLU A 6 16.64 17.12 9.72
CA GLU A 6 17.23 17.07 8.37
C GLU A 6 18.27 15.93 8.23
N ASP A 7 19.12 15.74 9.23
CA ASP A 7 20.10 14.64 9.29
C ASP A 7 19.44 13.26 9.30
N ASP A 8 18.25 13.12 9.92
CA ASP A 8 17.48 11.88 9.93
C ASP A 8 16.87 11.60 8.56
N PHE A 9 16.47 12.64 7.83
CA PHE A 9 15.93 12.50 6.49
C PHE A 9 16.99 11.99 5.51
N HIS A 10 18.20 12.56 5.52
CA HIS A 10 19.30 12.06 4.70
C HIS A 10 19.68 10.62 4.99
N ARG A 11 19.71 10.23 6.26
CA ARG A 11 19.95 8.82 6.65
C ARG A 11 18.88 7.88 6.12
N ILE A 12 17.61 8.29 6.17
CA ILE A 12 16.49 7.51 5.63
C ILE A 12 16.62 7.34 4.13
N GLN A 13 16.94 8.41 3.39
CA GLN A 13 17.15 8.34 1.95
C GLN A 13 18.31 7.39 1.58
N GLN A 14 19.43 7.48 2.28
CA GLN A 14 20.59 6.60 2.06
C GLN A 14 20.23 5.13 2.33
N ARG A 15 19.52 4.85 3.42
CA ARG A 15 19.06 3.49 3.75
C ARG A 15 18.10 2.94 2.70
N ALA A 16 17.11 3.72 2.29
CA ALA A 16 16.17 3.31 1.25
C ALA A 16 16.88 3.02 -0.08
N ALA A 17 17.84 3.87 -0.46
CA ALA A 17 18.65 3.66 -1.65
C ALA A 17 19.49 2.36 -1.56
N LEU A 18 20.11 2.11 -0.40
CA LEU A 18 20.85 0.87 -0.14
C LEU A 18 19.95 -0.37 -0.27
N TYR A 19 18.76 -0.33 0.31
CA TYR A 19 17.82 -1.47 0.24
C TYR A 19 17.37 -1.75 -1.19
N ARG A 20 17.08 -0.72 -1.97
CA ARG A 20 16.76 -0.85 -3.40
C ARG A 20 17.92 -1.43 -4.22
N SER A 21 19.13 -1.00 -3.95
CA SER A 21 20.32 -1.48 -4.69
C SER A 21 20.72 -2.90 -4.32
N SER A 22 20.46 -3.33 -3.08
CA SER A 22 20.82 -4.65 -2.58
C SER A 22 19.80 -5.74 -2.89
N ASN A 23 18.55 -5.39 -3.22
CA ASN A 23 17.50 -6.37 -3.44
C ASN A 23 16.54 -5.94 -4.58
N ALA A 24 16.57 -6.68 -5.68
CA ALA A 24 15.78 -6.39 -6.88
C ALA A 24 14.26 -6.50 -6.64
N VAL A 25 13.82 -7.43 -5.79
CA VAL A 25 12.40 -7.60 -5.45
C VAL A 25 11.90 -6.40 -4.65
N PHE A 26 12.69 -5.97 -3.67
CA PHE A 26 12.39 -4.77 -2.91
C PHE A 26 12.40 -3.51 -3.80
N ALA A 27 13.35 -3.38 -4.73
CA ALA A 27 13.40 -2.29 -5.70
C ALA A 27 12.17 -2.25 -6.60
N ARG A 28 11.60 -3.41 -6.94
CA ARG A 28 10.35 -3.48 -7.70
C ARG A 28 9.16 -2.99 -6.85
N TRP A 29 9.00 -3.55 -5.65
CA TRP A 29 7.94 -3.16 -4.73
C TRP A 29 8.00 -1.66 -4.37
N SER A 30 9.19 -1.11 -4.17
CA SER A 30 9.39 0.29 -3.75
C SER A 30 8.80 1.33 -4.70
N LYS A 31 8.54 0.94 -5.95
CA LYS A 31 7.90 1.81 -6.96
C LYS A 31 6.41 2.05 -6.69
N GLY A 32 5.80 1.21 -5.85
CA GLY A 32 4.37 1.23 -5.60
C GLY A 32 3.55 0.60 -6.74
N TYR A 33 2.24 0.78 -6.66
CA TYR A 33 1.30 0.25 -7.64
C TYR A 33 0.10 1.19 -7.82
N GLY A 34 -0.26 1.51 -9.07
CA GLY A 34 -1.40 2.37 -9.37
C GLY A 34 -1.27 3.74 -8.72
N VAL A 35 -2.16 4.07 -7.79
CA VAL A 35 -2.14 5.34 -7.03
C VAL A 35 -1.29 5.28 -5.76
N ILE A 36 -0.72 4.12 -5.43
CA ILE A 36 0.10 3.92 -4.25
C ILE A 36 1.55 4.26 -4.55
N PHE A 37 2.11 5.14 -3.74
CA PHE A 37 3.52 5.56 -3.79
C PHE A 37 4.21 5.30 -2.46
N HIS A 38 5.39 4.69 -2.50
CA HIS A 38 6.19 4.41 -1.32
C HIS A 38 7.33 5.43 -1.15
N SER A 39 7.17 6.34 -0.19
CA SER A 39 8.25 7.25 0.20
C SER A 39 9.44 6.48 0.80
N ASP A 40 10.62 7.10 0.83
CA ASP A 40 11.81 6.50 1.44
C ASP A 40 11.57 6.10 2.91
N ILE A 41 10.78 6.89 3.65
CA ILE A 41 10.38 6.56 5.02
C ILE A 41 9.56 5.26 5.06
N THR A 42 8.58 5.13 4.18
CA THR A 42 7.75 3.91 4.06
C THR A 42 8.62 2.71 3.72
N GLN A 43 9.54 2.87 2.77
CA GLN A 43 10.43 1.81 2.33
C GLN A 43 11.29 1.29 3.49
N VAL A 44 11.90 2.17 4.28
CA VAL A 44 12.71 1.78 5.44
C VAL A 44 11.85 1.10 6.51
N ARG A 45 10.67 1.66 6.80
CA ARG A 45 9.74 1.11 7.80
C ARG A 45 9.16 -0.25 7.43
N VAL A 46 9.09 -0.59 6.15
CA VAL A 46 8.66 -1.91 5.69
C VAL A 46 9.83 -2.89 5.65
N PHE A 47 10.98 -2.47 5.15
CA PHE A 47 12.14 -3.35 5.01
C PHE A 47 12.63 -3.91 6.35
N ASP A 48 12.73 -3.07 7.37
CA ASP A 48 13.26 -3.47 8.67
C ASP A 48 12.41 -4.60 9.33
N PRO A 49 11.07 -4.49 9.44
CA PRO A 49 10.23 -5.59 9.91
C PRO A 49 10.28 -6.84 9.01
N CYS A 50 10.38 -6.68 7.69
CA CYS A 50 10.53 -7.81 6.79
C CYS A 50 11.79 -8.63 7.12
N GLN A 51 12.91 -7.95 7.38
CA GLN A 51 14.15 -8.62 7.79
C GLN A 51 13.98 -9.33 9.14
N GLN A 52 13.26 -8.74 10.09
CA GLN A 52 12.97 -9.38 11.38
C GLN A 52 12.13 -10.65 11.20
N LEU A 53 11.14 -10.66 10.31
CA LEU A 53 10.33 -11.84 10.01
C LEU A 53 11.17 -12.97 9.42
N ILE A 54 12.14 -12.65 8.57
CA ILE A 54 13.07 -13.62 8.00
C ILE A 54 14.05 -14.12 9.06
N CYS A 55 14.68 -13.22 9.83
CA CYS A 55 15.62 -13.58 10.89
C CYS A 55 14.98 -14.43 11.99
N SER A 56 13.69 -14.26 12.25
CA SER A 56 12.93 -15.08 13.20
C SER A 56 12.58 -16.48 12.65
N GLY A 57 12.90 -16.78 11.39
CA GLY A 57 12.54 -18.03 10.72
C GLY A 57 11.06 -18.15 10.37
N ARG A 58 10.29 -17.07 10.48
CA ARG A 58 8.86 -17.08 10.16
C ARG A 58 8.59 -17.11 8.66
N TYR A 59 9.47 -16.50 7.90
CA TYR A 59 9.51 -16.56 6.45
C TYR A 59 10.91 -16.91 5.99
N GLU A 60 11.02 -17.66 4.91
CA GLU A 60 12.32 -18.07 4.37
C GLU A 60 12.89 -16.99 3.43
N ARG A 61 12.03 -16.28 2.71
CA ARG A 61 12.43 -15.34 1.67
C ARG A 61 11.71 -14.01 1.76
N LEU A 62 12.41 -12.94 1.40
CA LEU A 62 11.87 -11.60 1.33
C LEU A 62 10.72 -11.49 0.31
N GLU A 63 10.80 -12.23 -0.78
CA GLU A 63 9.78 -12.30 -1.82
C GLU A 63 8.40 -12.69 -1.27
N ASP A 64 8.36 -13.64 -0.36
CA ASP A 64 7.11 -14.17 0.20
C ASP A 64 6.44 -13.11 1.10
N VAL A 65 7.24 -12.36 1.86
CA VAL A 65 6.75 -11.23 2.67
C VAL A 65 6.28 -10.09 1.76
N LEU A 66 7.08 -9.71 0.77
CA LEU A 66 6.76 -8.61 -0.13
C LEU A 66 5.56 -8.91 -1.02
N ALA A 67 5.26 -10.18 -1.32
CA ALA A 67 4.05 -10.56 -2.05
C ALA A 67 2.77 -10.13 -1.32
N VAL A 68 2.77 -10.17 0.02
CA VAL A 68 1.64 -9.67 0.82
C VAL A 68 1.49 -8.16 0.68
N PHE A 69 2.59 -7.40 0.72
CA PHE A 69 2.57 -5.96 0.52
C PHE A 69 2.18 -5.57 -0.92
N GLU A 70 2.66 -6.30 -1.94
CA GLU A 70 2.23 -6.10 -3.33
C GLU A 70 0.72 -6.35 -3.50
N ALA A 71 0.18 -7.37 -2.85
CA ALA A 71 -1.26 -7.62 -2.85
C ALA A 71 -2.03 -6.49 -2.15
N ALA A 72 -1.52 -6.00 -1.01
CA ALA A 72 -2.09 -4.87 -0.29
C ALA A 72 -2.11 -3.59 -1.15
N ASP A 73 -1.03 -3.28 -1.86
CA ASP A 73 -0.96 -2.13 -2.77
C ASP A 73 -2.00 -2.23 -3.88
N ARG A 74 -2.16 -3.41 -4.49
CA ARG A 74 -3.15 -3.66 -5.56
C ARG A 74 -4.57 -3.50 -5.06
N ILE A 75 -4.89 -4.09 -3.90
CA ILE A 75 -6.23 -4.00 -3.29
C ILE A 75 -6.52 -2.55 -2.91
N THR A 76 -5.54 -1.86 -2.30
CA THR A 76 -5.69 -0.45 -1.91
C THR A 76 -5.95 0.43 -3.13
N SER A 77 -5.14 0.30 -4.18
CA SER A 77 -5.29 1.08 -5.40
C SER A 77 -6.66 0.81 -6.06
N ALA A 78 -7.06 -0.45 -6.19
CA ALA A 78 -8.35 -0.82 -6.77
C ALA A 78 -9.53 -0.30 -5.94
N ALA A 79 -9.48 -0.42 -4.62
CA ALA A 79 -10.53 0.06 -3.74
C ALA A 79 -10.65 1.59 -3.74
N MET A 80 -9.54 2.33 -3.76
CA MET A 80 -9.55 3.78 -3.88
C MET A 80 -10.14 4.23 -5.23
N TRP A 81 -9.75 3.55 -6.31
CA TRP A 81 -10.31 3.78 -7.65
C TRP A 81 -11.82 3.53 -7.68
N LEU A 82 -12.28 2.43 -7.09
CA LEU A 82 -13.69 2.09 -7.00
C LEU A 82 -14.49 3.16 -6.25
N VAL A 83 -13.98 3.67 -5.12
CA VAL A 83 -14.61 4.77 -4.36
C VAL A 83 -14.80 6.01 -5.22
N VAL A 84 -13.77 6.39 -6.00
CA VAL A 84 -13.85 7.54 -6.90
C VAL A 84 -14.89 7.30 -7.99
N HIS A 85 -14.86 6.14 -8.64
CA HIS A 85 -15.84 5.78 -9.68
C HIS A 85 -17.28 5.81 -9.13
N MET A 86 -17.53 5.17 -7.99
CA MET A 86 -18.87 5.14 -7.39
C MET A 86 -19.39 6.54 -7.05
N THR A 87 -18.51 7.46 -6.72
CA THR A 87 -18.88 8.83 -6.36
C THR A 87 -19.15 9.69 -7.59
N TYR A 88 -18.29 9.65 -8.59
CA TYR A 88 -18.26 10.63 -9.67
C TYR A 88 -18.77 10.09 -11.01
N SER A 89 -18.89 8.77 -11.19
CA SER A 89 -19.32 8.18 -12.45
C SER A 89 -20.74 7.59 -12.37
N ASN A 90 -21.46 7.64 -13.48
CA ASN A 90 -22.75 6.98 -13.66
C ASN A 90 -22.61 5.45 -13.80
N SER A 91 -21.41 4.99 -14.20
CA SER A 91 -21.09 3.58 -14.39
C SER A 91 -19.73 3.25 -13.78
N VAL A 92 -19.58 2.01 -13.29
CA VAL A 92 -18.31 1.50 -12.76
C VAL A 92 -17.70 0.55 -13.78
N TYR A 93 -16.50 0.87 -14.23
CA TYR A 93 -15.75 0.06 -15.18
C TYR A 93 -14.61 -0.66 -14.47
N LEU A 94 -14.61 -1.98 -14.49
CA LEU A 94 -13.60 -2.81 -13.85
C LEU A 94 -12.45 -3.22 -14.78
N ASP A 95 -12.56 -2.88 -16.05
CA ASP A 95 -11.56 -3.18 -17.07
C ASP A 95 -10.41 -2.13 -17.15
N GLY A 96 -10.49 -1.09 -16.31
CA GLY A 96 -9.47 -0.04 -16.23
C GLY A 96 -9.54 1.00 -17.35
N ARG A 97 -10.60 1.00 -18.17
CA ARG A 97 -10.77 2.02 -19.20
C ARG A 97 -10.97 3.41 -18.60
N SER A 98 -10.53 4.43 -19.31
CA SER A 98 -10.74 5.83 -18.95
C SER A 98 -12.22 6.21 -19.01
N LEU A 99 -12.66 7.10 -18.11
CA LEU A 99 -13.98 7.70 -18.16
C LEU A 99 -14.04 8.73 -19.30
N ALA A 100 -15.12 8.71 -20.08
CA ALA A 100 -15.47 9.75 -21.02
C ALA A 100 -16.24 10.88 -20.31
N SER A 101 -16.42 12.04 -20.97
CA SER A 101 -17.08 13.19 -20.35
C SER A 101 -18.52 12.91 -19.92
N ASP A 102 -19.24 12.10 -20.68
CA ASP A 102 -20.63 11.68 -20.43
C ASP A 102 -20.77 10.54 -19.41
N ASP A 103 -19.66 9.93 -18.99
CA ASP A 103 -19.66 8.99 -17.88
C ASP A 103 -19.75 9.70 -16.54
N PHE A 104 -19.49 11.01 -16.44
CA PHE A 104 -19.51 11.74 -15.19
C PHE A 104 -20.93 12.15 -14.79
N LYS A 105 -21.21 12.08 -13.49
CA LYS A 105 -22.46 12.60 -12.90
C LYS A 105 -22.47 14.11 -12.95
N GLU A 106 -23.60 14.70 -13.32
CA GLU A 106 -23.80 16.16 -13.29
C GLU A 106 -23.70 16.71 -11.86
N ASN A 107 -24.24 15.99 -10.89
CA ASN A 107 -24.23 16.37 -9.48
C ASN A 107 -23.69 15.20 -8.63
N PRO A 108 -22.36 14.98 -8.58
CA PRO A 108 -21.78 13.93 -7.79
C PRO A 108 -22.00 14.18 -6.31
N GLN A 109 -22.49 13.16 -5.59
CA GLN A 109 -22.70 13.23 -4.15
C GLN A 109 -21.92 12.11 -3.46
N GLY A 110 -21.32 12.43 -2.33
CA GLY A 110 -20.60 11.51 -1.50
C GLY A 110 -19.35 12.13 -0.88
N HIS A 111 -18.93 11.56 0.24
CA HIS A 111 -17.77 12.00 1.00
C HIS A 111 -16.60 11.07 0.69
N THR A 112 -15.86 11.33 -0.40
CA THR A 112 -14.72 10.51 -0.81
C THR A 112 -13.56 10.57 0.17
N GLY A 113 -13.32 11.73 0.81
CA GLY A 113 -12.15 11.93 1.67
C GLY A 113 -12.07 10.92 2.83
N GLY A 114 -13.17 10.73 3.55
CA GLY A 114 -13.23 9.73 4.63
C GLY A 114 -13.04 8.31 4.13
N SER A 115 -13.73 7.93 3.06
CA SER A 115 -13.63 6.59 2.48
C SER A 115 -12.22 6.29 1.96
N LEU A 116 -11.60 7.24 1.24
CA LEU A 116 -10.24 7.07 0.71
C LEU A 116 -9.20 6.92 1.83
N ASN A 117 -9.35 7.65 2.94
CA ASN A 117 -8.45 7.53 4.08
C ASN A 117 -8.58 6.19 4.82
N MET A 118 -9.79 5.61 4.85
CA MET A 118 -10.02 4.34 5.52
C MET A 118 -9.49 3.14 4.75
N VAL A 119 -9.43 3.20 3.41
CA VAL A 119 -8.97 2.08 2.58
C VAL A 119 -7.55 1.62 2.94
N PRO A 120 -6.52 2.49 2.98
CA PRO A 120 -5.17 2.06 3.33
C PRO A 120 -5.06 1.49 4.75
N ALA A 121 -5.82 2.05 5.70
CA ALA A 121 -5.83 1.56 7.08
C ALA A 121 -6.41 0.15 7.17
N TYR A 122 -7.52 -0.11 6.46
CA TYR A 122 -8.18 -1.41 6.46
C TYR A 122 -7.34 -2.48 5.76
N VAL A 123 -6.76 -2.15 4.61
CA VAL A 123 -5.88 -3.06 3.87
C VAL A 123 -4.59 -3.31 4.65
N GLY A 124 -4.03 -2.29 5.29
CA GLY A 124 -2.86 -2.44 6.18
C GLY A 124 -3.13 -3.40 7.34
N TYR A 125 -4.30 -3.31 7.96
CA TYR A 125 -4.73 -4.25 8.99
C TYR A 125 -4.83 -5.69 8.46
N LEU A 126 -5.44 -5.89 7.29
CA LEU A 126 -5.52 -7.21 6.64
C LEU A 126 -4.13 -7.77 6.32
N ALA A 127 -3.23 -6.94 5.80
CA ALA A 127 -1.86 -7.34 5.49
C ALA A 127 -1.09 -7.75 6.76
N ALA A 128 -1.20 -6.96 7.83
CA ALA A 128 -0.59 -7.29 9.12
C ALA A 128 -1.09 -8.62 9.67
N ASN A 129 -2.40 -8.87 9.63
CA ASN A 129 -2.97 -10.14 10.06
C ASN A 129 -2.46 -11.34 9.24
N ASN A 130 -2.24 -11.17 7.96
CA ASN A 130 -1.67 -12.23 7.11
C ASN A 130 -0.20 -12.49 7.46
N LEU A 131 0.58 -11.44 7.73
CA LEU A 131 2.00 -11.56 8.06
C LEU A 131 2.22 -12.12 9.47
N GLU A 132 1.42 -11.71 10.44
CA GLU A 132 1.55 -12.13 11.84
C GLU A 132 0.93 -13.49 12.13
N GLY A 133 0.17 -14.07 11.17
CA GLY A 133 -0.52 -15.34 11.35
C GLY A 133 -1.61 -15.24 12.42
N PHE A 134 -2.32 -14.13 12.43
CA PHE A 134 -3.51 -13.94 13.25
C PHE A 134 -4.58 -14.95 12.82
N THR A 135 -4.38 -16.15 13.26
CA THR A 135 -5.27 -17.25 13.07
C THR A 135 -6.47 -17.10 14.00
N ARG A 136 -7.65 -16.95 13.40
CA ARG A 136 -8.91 -17.51 13.89
C ARG A 136 -9.66 -16.88 15.06
N CYS A 137 -9.22 -15.80 15.70
CA CYS A 137 -10.00 -15.28 16.84
C CYS A 137 -11.17 -14.35 16.47
N TRP A 138 -11.38 -14.01 15.21
CA TRP A 138 -12.43 -13.05 14.79
C TRP A 138 -13.51 -13.59 13.85
N LEU A 139 -13.57 -14.92 13.66
CA LEU A 139 -14.61 -15.57 12.85
C LEU A 139 -15.50 -16.53 13.69
N MET A 140 -15.64 -16.25 14.97
CA MET A 140 -16.68 -16.88 15.80
C MET A 140 -17.64 -15.83 16.33
#